data_f48e91249e33831de8df4b04fccdfb4e
#
_entry.id   f48e91249e33831de8df4b04fccdfb4e
#
_cell.length_a   1.000
_cell.length_b   1.000
_cell.length_c   1.000
_cell.angle_alpha   90.00
_cell.angle_beta   90.00
_cell.angle_gamma   90.00
#
_symmetry.space_group_name_H-M   'P 1'
#
loop_
_entity.id
_entity.type
_entity.pdbx_description
1 polymer ?
#
loop_
_entity_poly.entity_id
_entity_poly.type
_entity_poly.pdbx_seq_one_letter_code
_entity_poly.pdbx_strand_id
1 'polypeptide(L)'
;MALQYNDRPWVGVQFHPESVLTPDGMSLLANFPTKIMTPSTKIEAVPNTVREEHKMDTKIELRDIMDRLGNREDLTEPMAKTAFEELFDGRLSPAQAGAFLMGLRAKGESPLELACAVRNALARAVKAEGVPDDAIDIVGTGGDGRSSFNCSTCAALTLAGSGYHVVKHGNRAVSSTSGTADALESLGIPLYKDPKDVMDYMHKTNFGFFFAPYAHPAFKNIGPVRRELGIRTLFNILGPMINPAKTPHLMMGVARPEMLSLVADTLIKAPYFTRACVLHGAGGYDEVTPMGPCKIILLDHGTQTSMELDPAKYGVETCSVEDLAVHTKEEAGAVCRELLQGRGNKHMLDMVGLNAGLAIFLVKPEATLDDCVAEGMAAVRAGNGRKFVNA
;
A
#
# COMPACT_ATOMS: atom_id res chain seq x y z
N MET A 1 38.67 3.45 -30.45
CA MET A 1 39.34 4.48 -31.34
C MET A 1 39.77 5.62 -30.42
N ALA A 2 40.98 6.12 -30.60
CA ALA A 2 41.45 7.30 -29.87
C ALA A 2 41.60 8.48 -30.87
N LEU A 3 41.18 9.65 -30.44
CA LEU A 3 41.26 10.89 -31.24
C LEU A 3 42.12 11.91 -30.49
N GLN A 4 43.10 12.49 -31.16
CA GLN A 4 43.89 13.56 -30.63
C GLN A 4 43.62 14.83 -31.44
N TYR A 5 43.42 15.96 -30.77
CA TYR A 5 43.24 17.25 -31.42
C TYR A 5 44.57 17.91 -31.65
N ASN A 6 44.81 18.39 -32.87
CA ASN A 6 46.09 18.98 -33.23
C ASN A 6 46.29 20.40 -32.70
N ASP A 7 45.21 21.08 -32.34
CA ASP A 7 45.20 22.48 -31.90
C ASP A 7 45.02 22.63 -30.36
N ARG A 8 44.83 21.54 -29.67
CA ARG A 8 44.55 21.49 -28.20
C ARG A 8 45.11 20.22 -27.58
N PRO A 9 45.48 20.27 -26.30
CA PRO A 9 45.97 19.09 -25.59
C PRO A 9 44.80 18.15 -25.14
N TRP A 10 43.87 17.89 -26.03
CA TRP A 10 42.71 17.05 -25.80
C TRP A 10 42.89 15.72 -26.51
N VAL A 11 42.59 14.65 -25.77
CA VAL A 11 42.56 13.29 -26.28
C VAL A 11 41.21 12.68 -25.91
N GLY A 12 40.49 12.23 -26.91
CA GLY A 12 39.25 11.48 -26.74
C GLY A 12 39.50 10.00 -26.98
N VAL A 13 39.02 9.13 -26.09
CA VAL A 13 39.01 7.68 -26.26
C VAL A 13 37.57 7.17 -26.33
N GLN A 14 37.31 6.30 -27.30
CA GLN A 14 35.98 5.74 -27.58
C GLN A 14 35.97 4.23 -27.29
N PHE A 15 36.55 3.83 -26.13
CA PHE A 15 36.53 2.47 -25.63
C PHE A 15 36.81 2.54 -24.13
N HIS A 16 36.58 1.44 -23.44
CA HIS A 16 36.87 1.32 -22.03
C HIS A 16 38.32 0.85 -21.83
N PRO A 17 39.28 1.76 -21.58
CA PRO A 17 40.70 1.38 -21.48
C PRO A 17 40.99 0.48 -20.27
N GLU A 18 40.14 0.52 -19.24
CA GLU A 18 40.19 -0.33 -18.05
C GLU A 18 39.60 -1.74 -18.27
N SER A 19 38.96 -1.99 -19.42
CA SER A 19 38.33 -3.28 -19.69
C SER A 19 39.35 -4.39 -19.95
N VAL A 20 39.08 -5.58 -19.43
CA VAL A 20 39.88 -6.82 -19.66
C VAL A 20 40.01 -7.14 -21.16
N LEU A 21 39.09 -6.68 -21.99
CA LEU A 21 39.11 -6.87 -23.44
C LEU A 21 39.93 -5.79 -24.20
N THR A 22 40.59 -4.87 -23.48
CA THR A 22 41.45 -3.82 -24.06
C THR A 22 42.89 -4.09 -23.64
N PRO A 23 43.70 -4.87 -24.39
CA PRO A 23 45.00 -5.37 -23.94
C PRO A 23 46.01 -4.29 -23.52
N ASP A 24 45.96 -3.12 -24.21
CA ASP A 24 46.90 -2.03 -23.97
C ASP A 24 46.28 -0.84 -23.21
N GLY A 25 45.03 -1.03 -22.69
CA GLY A 25 44.27 0.05 -22.01
C GLY A 25 45.00 0.61 -20.80
N MET A 26 45.57 -0.25 -19.95
CA MET A 26 46.34 0.16 -18.78
C MET A 26 47.61 0.92 -19.14
N SER A 27 48.29 0.52 -20.22
CA SER A 27 49.46 1.24 -20.74
C SER A 27 49.08 2.63 -21.28
N LEU A 28 47.91 2.77 -21.87
CA LEU A 28 47.37 4.07 -22.32
C LEU A 28 47.10 4.99 -21.11
N LEU A 29 46.42 4.48 -20.08
CA LEU A 29 46.14 5.22 -18.86
C LEU A 29 47.41 5.63 -18.10
N ALA A 30 48.39 4.74 -18.00
CA ALA A 30 49.68 5.01 -17.34
C ALA A 30 50.54 6.09 -18.04
N ASN A 31 50.39 6.19 -19.39
CA ASN A 31 51.14 7.19 -20.18
C ASN A 31 50.43 8.55 -20.20
N PHE A 32 49.18 8.65 -19.81
CA PHE A 32 48.40 9.89 -19.85
C PHE A 32 49.06 11.03 -19.07
N PRO A 33 49.51 10.85 -17.77
CA PRO A 33 50.17 11.92 -17.04
C PRO A 33 51.58 12.26 -17.52
N THR A 34 52.32 11.29 -18.09
CA THR A 34 53.77 11.43 -18.33
C THR A 34 54.11 11.85 -19.77
N LYS A 35 53.28 11.51 -20.73
CA LYS A 35 53.55 11.77 -22.18
C LYS A 35 52.56 12.70 -22.83
N ILE A 36 51.37 12.83 -22.32
CA ILE A 36 50.28 13.63 -22.90
C ILE A 36 50.12 14.98 -22.21
N MET A 37 50.38 15.01 -20.87
CA MET A 37 50.43 16.26 -20.12
C MET A 37 51.85 16.76 -20.02
N THR A 38 52.24 17.70 -20.87
CA THR A 38 53.55 18.36 -20.78
C THR A 38 53.60 19.42 -19.67
N PRO A 39 54.72 19.61 -18.92
CA PRO A 39 54.80 20.50 -17.75
C PRO A 39 54.65 22.01 -18.05
N SER A 40 54.47 22.41 -19.29
CA SER A 40 54.42 23.82 -19.68
C SER A 40 53.00 24.41 -19.83
N THR A 41 51.97 23.63 -19.62
CA THR A 41 50.58 24.16 -19.68
C THR A 41 50.21 24.68 -18.27
N LYS A 42 50.38 25.99 -18.04
CA LYS A 42 49.73 26.67 -16.92
C LYS A 42 48.23 26.47 -17.10
N ILE A 43 47.64 25.65 -16.23
CA ILE A 43 46.20 25.57 -16.11
C ILE A 43 45.76 26.89 -15.46
N GLU A 44 45.35 27.87 -16.25
CA GLU A 44 44.56 28.96 -15.71
C GLU A 44 43.26 28.35 -15.15
N ALA A 45 43.08 28.53 -13.84
CA ALA A 45 41.83 28.12 -13.19
C ALA A 45 40.69 28.86 -13.90
N VAL A 46 39.95 28.14 -14.71
CA VAL A 46 38.68 28.62 -15.23
C VAL A 46 37.82 28.95 -14.00
N PRO A 47 37.29 30.19 -13.88
CA PRO A 47 36.39 30.52 -12.77
C PRO A 47 35.31 29.43 -12.71
N ASN A 48 35.02 28.99 -11.51
CA ASN A 48 33.95 28.05 -11.23
C ASN A 48 32.61 28.76 -11.56
N THR A 49 32.34 28.97 -12.86
CA THR A 49 31.00 29.25 -13.31
C THR A 49 30.24 27.97 -12.97
N VAL A 50 29.40 28.06 -11.95
CA VAL A 50 28.34 27.10 -11.66
C VAL A 50 27.87 26.58 -13.01
N ARG A 51 28.25 25.34 -13.34
CA ARG A 51 27.57 24.62 -14.40
C ARG A 51 26.15 24.54 -13.89
N GLU A 52 25.29 25.37 -14.41
CA GLU A 52 23.90 25.00 -14.50
C GLU A 52 23.94 23.61 -15.12
N GLU A 53 23.66 22.60 -14.30
CA GLU A 53 23.32 21.28 -14.80
C GLU A 53 22.13 21.54 -15.73
N HIS A 54 22.41 21.66 -17.02
CA HIS A 54 21.40 21.35 -18.00
C HIS A 54 20.99 19.92 -17.65
N LYS A 55 19.92 19.80 -16.87
CA LYS A 55 19.09 18.59 -16.88
C LYS A 55 18.73 18.38 -18.35
N MET A 56 19.56 17.63 -19.05
CA MET A 56 19.06 16.93 -20.22
C MET A 56 17.95 16.07 -19.66
N ASP A 57 16.72 16.40 -19.99
CA ASP A 57 15.57 15.51 -19.87
C ASP A 57 15.87 14.30 -20.76
N THR A 58 16.74 13.42 -20.27
CA THR A 58 16.96 12.12 -20.91
C THR A 58 15.66 11.38 -20.73
N LYS A 59 14.92 11.25 -21.81
CA LYS A 59 13.71 10.45 -21.88
C LYS A 59 14.03 9.09 -21.29
N ILE A 60 13.36 8.74 -20.18
CA ILE A 60 13.54 7.46 -19.52
C ILE A 60 12.94 6.40 -20.44
N GLU A 61 13.80 5.49 -20.91
CA GLU A 61 13.36 4.40 -21.78
C GLU A 61 12.94 3.20 -20.94
N LEU A 62 11.90 2.51 -21.40
CA LEU A 62 11.40 1.30 -20.71
C LEU A 62 12.49 0.23 -20.57
N ARG A 63 13.42 0.17 -21.52
CA ARG A 63 14.55 -0.75 -21.50
C ARG A 63 15.43 -0.52 -20.26
N ASP A 64 15.76 0.72 -19.94
CA ASP A 64 16.60 1.05 -18.79
C ASP A 64 15.93 0.64 -17.47
N ILE A 65 14.59 0.77 -17.41
CA ILE A 65 13.78 0.32 -16.27
C ILE A 65 13.88 -1.22 -16.14
N MET A 66 13.72 -1.94 -17.26
CA MET A 66 13.76 -3.41 -17.25
C MET A 66 15.15 -3.96 -16.93
N ASP A 67 16.20 -3.35 -17.46
CA ASP A 67 17.59 -3.73 -17.20
C ASP A 67 17.91 -3.53 -15.70
N ARG A 68 17.47 -2.42 -15.11
CA ARG A 68 17.65 -2.13 -13.70
C ARG A 68 16.95 -3.16 -12.80
N LEU A 69 15.68 -3.50 -13.10
CA LEU A 69 14.95 -4.55 -12.38
C LEU A 69 15.60 -5.93 -12.56
N GLY A 70 16.11 -6.23 -13.76
CA GLY A 70 16.84 -7.48 -14.07
C GLY A 70 18.12 -7.61 -13.24
N ASN A 71 18.78 -6.51 -12.94
CA ASN A 71 19.94 -6.44 -12.05
C ASN A 71 19.57 -6.41 -10.56
N ARG A 72 18.29 -6.52 -10.20
CA ARG A 72 17.75 -6.44 -8.83
C ARG A 72 18.03 -5.09 -8.14
N GLU A 73 18.10 -4.02 -8.90
CA GLU A 73 18.28 -2.68 -8.39
C GLU A 73 16.95 -1.95 -8.25
N ASP A 74 16.83 -1.11 -7.20
CA ASP A 74 15.66 -0.27 -7.00
C ASP A 74 15.54 0.78 -8.10
N LEU A 75 14.32 1.02 -8.56
CA LEU A 75 14.05 2.10 -9.51
C LEU A 75 14.26 3.46 -8.83
N THR A 76 14.80 4.41 -9.58
CA THR A 76 14.75 5.81 -9.16
C THR A 76 13.31 6.33 -9.23
N GLU A 77 13.01 7.42 -8.52
CA GLU A 77 11.65 7.98 -8.51
C GLU A 77 11.15 8.35 -9.91
N PRO A 78 11.95 8.99 -10.80
CA PRO A 78 11.52 9.23 -12.18
C PRO A 78 11.24 7.96 -12.97
N MET A 79 12.06 6.90 -12.80
CA MET A 79 11.84 5.62 -13.48
C MET A 79 10.57 4.93 -12.99
N ALA A 80 10.38 4.84 -11.68
CA ALA A 80 9.18 4.25 -11.08
C ALA A 80 7.92 5.02 -11.52
N LYS A 81 7.94 6.35 -11.47
CA LYS A 81 6.85 7.20 -11.95
C LYS A 81 6.49 6.89 -13.40
N THR A 82 7.48 6.94 -14.30
CA THR A 82 7.29 6.67 -15.74
C THR A 82 6.72 5.27 -15.95
N ALA A 83 7.29 4.24 -15.31
CA ALA A 83 6.83 2.86 -15.49
C ALA A 83 5.38 2.66 -15.04
N PHE A 84 4.97 3.25 -13.91
CA PHE A 84 3.59 3.15 -13.43
C PHE A 84 2.62 3.98 -14.27
N GLU A 85 3.03 5.13 -14.81
CA GLU A 85 2.24 5.89 -15.79
C GLU A 85 1.96 5.04 -17.03
N GLU A 86 3.01 4.45 -17.64
CA GLU A 86 2.87 3.57 -18.81
C GLU A 86 1.96 2.37 -18.53
N LEU A 87 2.13 1.75 -17.34
CA LEU A 87 1.35 0.59 -16.93
C LEU A 87 -0.15 0.94 -16.76
N PHE A 88 -0.46 1.98 -15.98
CA PHE A 88 -1.85 2.34 -15.68
C PHE A 88 -2.59 2.92 -16.90
N ASP A 89 -1.89 3.63 -17.77
CA ASP A 89 -2.46 4.17 -19.01
C ASP A 89 -2.59 3.10 -20.11
N GLY A 90 -2.13 1.87 -19.85
CA GLY A 90 -2.25 0.76 -20.78
C GLY A 90 -1.34 0.87 -22.01
N ARG A 91 -0.23 1.60 -21.88
CA ARG A 91 0.75 1.78 -22.97
C ARG A 91 1.78 0.66 -23.05
N LEU A 92 1.93 -0.13 -21.98
CA LEU A 92 2.76 -1.33 -22.01
C LEU A 92 2.03 -2.47 -22.72
N SER A 93 2.74 -3.21 -23.58
CA SER A 93 2.24 -4.49 -24.07
C SER A 93 2.06 -5.49 -22.93
N PRO A 94 1.23 -6.53 -23.07
CA PRO A 94 1.07 -7.55 -22.03
C PRO A 94 2.40 -8.19 -21.59
N ALA A 95 3.32 -8.43 -22.53
CA ALA A 95 4.65 -8.96 -22.23
C ALA A 95 5.49 -7.97 -21.39
N GLN A 96 5.47 -6.68 -21.74
CA GLN A 96 6.17 -5.63 -20.98
C GLN A 96 5.58 -5.45 -19.60
N ALA A 97 4.25 -5.39 -19.48
CA ALA A 97 3.57 -5.28 -18.19
C ALA A 97 3.86 -6.50 -17.30
N GLY A 98 3.83 -7.71 -17.87
CA GLY A 98 4.18 -8.95 -17.17
C GLY A 98 5.64 -8.96 -16.69
N ALA A 99 6.58 -8.57 -17.56
CA ALA A 99 8.01 -8.49 -17.22
C ALA A 99 8.26 -7.45 -16.12
N PHE A 100 7.63 -6.27 -16.19
CA PHE A 100 7.73 -5.23 -15.17
C PHE A 100 7.22 -5.71 -13.80
N LEU A 101 6.03 -6.30 -13.75
CA LEU A 101 5.44 -6.81 -12.52
C LEU A 101 6.25 -7.96 -11.93
N MET A 102 6.76 -8.85 -12.77
CA MET A 102 7.62 -9.95 -12.33
C MET A 102 8.98 -9.46 -11.87
N GLY A 103 9.57 -8.47 -12.56
CA GLY A 103 10.83 -7.84 -12.17
C GLY A 103 10.77 -7.22 -10.78
N LEU A 104 9.73 -6.41 -10.51
CA LEU A 104 9.47 -5.84 -9.17
C LEU A 104 9.35 -6.93 -8.10
N ARG A 105 8.53 -7.97 -8.37
CA ARG A 105 8.34 -9.08 -7.45
C ARG A 105 9.63 -9.87 -7.19
N ALA A 106 10.42 -10.16 -8.24
CA ALA A 106 11.65 -10.95 -8.13
C ALA A 106 12.75 -10.21 -7.37
N LYS A 107 12.78 -8.88 -7.50
CA LYS A 107 13.67 -8.01 -6.74
C LYS A 107 13.20 -7.84 -5.29
N GLY A 108 11.91 -7.76 -5.08
CA GLY A 108 11.23 -7.23 -3.90
C GLY A 108 10.96 -5.73 -4.08
N GLU A 109 9.72 -5.32 -3.88
CA GLU A 109 9.30 -3.92 -4.04
C GLU A 109 9.95 -3.04 -2.98
N SER A 110 10.45 -1.86 -3.36
CA SER A 110 10.92 -0.85 -2.42
C SER A 110 9.78 0.10 -2.00
N PRO A 111 9.90 0.77 -0.83
CA PRO A 111 8.91 1.76 -0.39
C PRO A 111 8.70 2.89 -1.40
N LEU A 112 9.75 3.30 -2.11
CA LEU A 112 9.66 4.33 -3.14
C LEU A 112 8.84 3.89 -4.34
N GLU A 113 9.07 2.67 -4.83
CA GLU A 113 8.33 2.09 -5.95
C GLU A 113 6.85 1.93 -5.61
N LEU A 114 6.54 1.41 -4.42
CA LEU A 114 5.16 1.30 -3.95
C LEU A 114 4.50 2.68 -3.80
N ALA A 115 5.20 3.68 -3.26
CA ALA A 115 4.68 5.04 -3.15
C ALA A 115 4.41 5.67 -4.52
N CYS A 116 5.25 5.42 -5.52
CA CYS A 116 5.00 5.84 -6.90
C CYS A 116 3.76 5.15 -7.47
N ALA A 117 3.57 3.86 -7.21
CA ALA A 117 2.37 3.11 -7.61
C ALA A 117 1.10 3.70 -6.96
N VAL A 118 1.14 3.98 -5.64
CA VAL A 118 0.04 4.61 -4.89
C VAL A 118 -0.34 5.96 -5.51
N ARG A 119 0.63 6.85 -5.68
CA ARG A 119 0.39 8.19 -6.26
C ARG A 119 -0.23 8.10 -7.65
N ASN A 120 0.29 7.21 -8.50
CA ASN A 120 -0.21 7.00 -9.86
C ASN A 120 -1.63 6.42 -9.89
N ALA A 121 -1.92 5.45 -9.01
CA ALA A 121 -3.26 4.86 -8.89
C ALA A 121 -4.29 5.90 -8.41
N LEU A 122 -3.97 6.68 -7.37
CA LEU A 122 -4.84 7.72 -6.82
C LEU A 122 -5.06 8.88 -7.80
N ALA A 123 -4.07 9.22 -8.63
CA ALA A 123 -4.22 10.25 -9.66
C ALA A 123 -5.24 9.86 -10.75
N ARG A 124 -5.47 8.57 -10.95
CA ARG A 124 -6.39 8.00 -11.95
C ARG A 124 -7.68 7.42 -11.35
N ALA A 125 -7.81 7.48 -10.05
CA ALA A 125 -9.02 7.06 -9.34
C ALA A 125 -10.16 8.05 -9.57
N VAL A 126 -11.38 7.60 -9.32
CA VAL A 126 -12.54 8.51 -9.23
C VAL A 126 -12.31 9.50 -8.09
N LYS A 127 -12.94 10.67 -8.17
CA LYS A 127 -12.84 11.68 -7.11
C LYS A 127 -13.96 11.50 -6.09
N ALA A 128 -13.60 11.42 -4.82
CA ALA A 128 -14.53 11.50 -3.70
C ALA A 128 -14.50 12.92 -3.15
N GLU A 129 -15.65 13.57 -3.08
CA GLU A 129 -15.79 14.94 -2.54
C GLU A 129 -16.59 14.90 -1.24
N GLY A 130 -16.30 15.83 -0.32
CA GLY A 130 -17.01 15.93 0.95
C GLY A 130 -16.66 14.82 1.96
N VAL A 131 -15.45 14.25 1.87
CA VAL A 131 -14.96 13.28 2.87
C VAL A 131 -14.72 14.03 4.19
N PRO A 132 -15.28 13.56 5.33
CA PRO A 132 -15.06 14.19 6.63
C PRO A 132 -13.59 14.15 7.08
N ASP A 133 -13.16 15.17 7.80
CA ASP A 133 -11.78 15.31 8.30
C ASP A 133 -11.42 14.27 9.39
N ASP A 134 -12.40 13.57 9.93
CA ASP A 134 -12.25 12.48 10.91
C ASP A 134 -12.55 11.09 10.30
N ALA A 135 -12.73 11.02 8.97
CA ALA A 135 -13.03 9.74 8.32
C ALA A 135 -11.86 8.75 8.41
N ILE A 136 -12.19 7.48 8.57
CA ILE A 136 -11.23 6.37 8.64
C ILE A 136 -11.53 5.30 7.60
N ASP A 137 -10.46 4.69 7.05
CA ASP A 137 -10.52 3.38 6.37
C ASP A 137 -9.90 2.30 7.26
N ILE A 138 -10.56 1.15 7.32
CA ILE A 138 -10.12 -0.04 8.05
C ILE A 138 -9.98 -1.16 7.02
N VAL A 139 -8.77 -1.58 6.74
CA VAL A 139 -8.51 -2.48 5.62
C VAL A 139 -7.35 -3.41 5.92
N GLY A 140 -7.29 -4.55 5.26
CA GLY A 140 -6.15 -5.46 5.31
C GLY A 140 -5.67 -5.81 3.90
N THR A 141 -4.45 -6.30 3.80
CA THR A 141 -3.92 -6.80 2.52
C THR A 141 -4.64 -8.05 2.05
N GLY A 142 -5.28 -8.75 2.97
CA GLY A 142 -5.81 -10.08 2.72
C GLY A 142 -4.71 -11.08 2.38
N GLY A 143 -5.14 -12.28 2.04
CA GLY A 143 -4.21 -13.32 1.59
C GLY A 143 -3.33 -13.91 2.69
N ASP A 144 -3.77 -13.82 3.92
CA ASP A 144 -3.20 -14.46 5.11
C ASP A 144 -3.38 -15.99 5.10
N GLY A 145 -4.23 -16.50 4.18
CA GLY A 145 -4.56 -17.92 4.09
C GLY A 145 -5.52 -18.39 5.18
N ARG A 146 -6.10 -17.46 5.93
CA ARG A 146 -7.08 -17.73 6.98
C ARG A 146 -8.50 -17.59 6.41
N SER A 147 -9.36 -18.52 6.74
CA SER A 147 -10.78 -18.46 6.39
C SER A 147 -11.55 -17.67 7.45
N SER A 148 -11.05 -16.49 7.84
CA SER A 148 -11.68 -15.66 8.86
C SER A 148 -12.95 -15.00 8.34
N PHE A 149 -13.84 -14.65 9.27
CA PHE A 149 -15.01 -13.81 8.98
C PHE A 149 -14.58 -12.37 8.62
N ASN A 150 -15.48 -11.59 8.04
CA ASN A 150 -15.20 -10.22 7.60
C ASN A 150 -15.06 -9.24 8.78
N CYS A 151 -14.04 -9.42 9.65
CA CYS A 151 -13.83 -8.65 10.87
C CYS A 151 -13.74 -7.15 10.58
N SER A 152 -12.91 -6.73 9.62
CA SER A 152 -12.75 -5.31 9.28
C SER A 152 -14.05 -4.66 8.79
N THR A 153 -14.94 -5.43 8.13
CA THR A 153 -16.26 -4.95 7.72
C THR A 153 -17.20 -4.81 8.93
N CYS A 154 -17.21 -5.80 9.84
CA CYS A 154 -17.99 -5.73 11.08
C CYS A 154 -17.53 -4.57 11.97
N ALA A 155 -16.23 -4.35 12.12
CA ALA A 155 -15.67 -3.22 12.86
C ALA A 155 -16.08 -1.88 12.24
N ALA A 156 -15.96 -1.74 10.92
CA ALA A 156 -16.36 -0.55 10.18
C ALA A 156 -17.84 -0.20 10.36
N LEU A 157 -18.74 -1.18 10.22
CA LEU A 157 -20.18 -0.96 10.37
C LEU A 157 -20.57 -0.69 11.83
N THR A 158 -19.87 -1.30 12.80
CA THR A 158 -20.06 -1.00 14.23
C THR A 158 -19.65 0.42 14.55
N LEU A 159 -18.51 0.90 14.03
CA LEU A 159 -18.05 2.29 14.19
C LEU A 159 -19.00 3.28 13.56
N ALA A 160 -19.44 3.02 12.33
CA ALA A 160 -20.43 3.85 11.66
C ALA A 160 -21.77 3.87 12.43
N GLY A 161 -22.13 2.75 13.04
CA GLY A 161 -23.27 2.64 13.97
C GLY A 161 -23.11 3.44 15.25
N SER A 162 -21.87 3.65 15.66
CA SER A 162 -21.47 4.44 16.85
C SER A 162 -21.29 5.94 16.55
N GLY A 163 -21.44 6.36 15.29
CA GLY A 163 -21.34 7.78 14.90
C GLY A 163 -20.01 8.17 14.27
N TYR A 164 -19.05 7.27 14.13
CA TYR A 164 -17.78 7.54 13.44
C TYR A 164 -17.96 7.51 11.91
N HIS A 165 -17.25 8.38 11.21
CA HIS A 165 -17.26 8.39 9.76
C HIS A 165 -16.29 7.35 9.20
N VAL A 166 -16.83 6.35 8.51
CA VAL A 166 -16.04 5.26 7.93
C VAL A 166 -16.22 5.26 6.40
N VAL A 167 -15.13 5.36 5.66
CA VAL A 167 -15.14 5.28 4.20
C VAL A 167 -14.17 4.19 3.76
N LYS A 168 -14.71 3.00 3.50
CA LYS A 168 -13.90 1.84 3.11
C LYS A 168 -13.63 1.80 1.61
N HIS A 169 -12.47 1.25 1.27
CA HIS A 169 -12.15 0.80 -0.06
C HIS A 169 -11.92 -0.72 -0.05
N GLY A 170 -12.44 -1.43 -1.04
CA GLY A 170 -12.28 -2.88 -1.06
C GLY A 170 -12.83 -3.56 -2.30
N ASN A 171 -12.76 -4.89 -2.31
CA ASN A 171 -13.14 -5.71 -3.45
C ASN A 171 -13.95 -6.94 -2.98
N ARG A 172 -14.35 -7.76 -3.96
CA ARG A 172 -14.80 -9.14 -3.72
C ARG A 172 -13.61 -10.03 -3.34
N ALA A 173 -13.90 -11.14 -2.71
CA ALA A 173 -12.89 -12.16 -2.43
C ALA A 173 -12.23 -12.66 -3.72
N VAL A 174 -10.89 -12.81 -3.67
CA VAL A 174 -10.11 -13.47 -4.72
C VAL A 174 -9.56 -14.81 -4.24
N SER A 175 -9.14 -14.89 -2.98
CA SER A 175 -8.52 -16.06 -2.36
C SER A 175 -9.11 -16.43 -1.00
N SER A 176 -9.96 -15.60 -0.42
CA SER A 176 -10.67 -15.82 0.86
C SER A 176 -12.11 -16.29 0.61
N THR A 177 -12.78 -16.73 1.68
CA THR A 177 -14.17 -17.21 1.63
C THR A 177 -15.14 -16.09 1.25
N SER A 178 -14.94 -14.86 1.76
CA SER A 178 -15.80 -13.70 1.52
C SER A 178 -14.98 -12.40 1.56
N GLY A 179 -15.20 -11.50 0.61
CA GLY A 179 -14.62 -10.15 0.59
C GLY A 179 -15.58 -9.10 1.14
N THR A 180 -15.09 -7.85 1.29
CA THR A 180 -15.90 -6.74 1.79
C THR A 180 -17.18 -6.55 0.98
N ALA A 181 -17.09 -6.54 -0.37
CA ALA A 181 -18.25 -6.36 -1.22
C ALA A 181 -19.28 -7.49 -1.07
N ASP A 182 -18.80 -8.75 -0.92
CA ASP A 182 -19.66 -9.91 -0.71
C ASP A 182 -20.42 -9.79 0.64
N ALA A 183 -19.73 -9.34 1.69
CA ALA A 183 -20.34 -9.14 3.02
C ALA A 183 -21.41 -8.02 2.97
N LEU A 184 -21.11 -6.88 2.34
CA LEU A 184 -22.05 -5.76 2.22
C LEU A 184 -23.32 -6.14 1.44
N GLU A 185 -23.17 -6.85 0.31
CA GLU A 185 -24.31 -7.35 -0.45
C GLU A 185 -25.17 -8.33 0.36
N SER A 186 -24.54 -9.20 1.19
CA SER A 186 -25.27 -10.11 2.06
C SER A 186 -26.09 -9.39 3.13
N LEU A 187 -25.70 -8.17 3.51
CA LEU A 187 -26.40 -7.29 4.44
C LEU A 187 -27.47 -6.41 3.76
N GLY A 188 -27.54 -6.43 2.42
CA GLY A 188 -28.43 -5.56 1.64
C GLY A 188 -27.88 -4.14 1.42
N ILE A 189 -26.62 -3.89 1.74
CA ILE A 189 -25.95 -2.59 1.53
C ILE A 189 -25.54 -2.49 0.06
N PRO A 190 -26.01 -1.45 -0.66
CA PRO A 190 -25.78 -1.32 -2.09
C PRO A 190 -24.32 -0.96 -2.41
N LEU A 191 -23.82 -1.49 -3.54
CA LEU A 191 -22.53 -1.12 -4.11
C LEU A 191 -22.74 0.00 -5.15
N TYR A 192 -22.61 1.24 -4.72
CA TYR A 192 -22.79 2.39 -5.60
C TYR A 192 -21.63 2.51 -6.60
N LYS A 193 -21.98 2.90 -7.84
CA LYS A 193 -21.00 3.12 -8.90
C LYS A 193 -20.53 4.57 -8.95
N ASP A 194 -21.46 5.50 -8.72
CA ASP A 194 -21.17 6.93 -8.71
C ASP A 194 -20.55 7.32 -7.36
N PRO A 195 -19.38 7.97 -7.34
CA PRO A 195 -18.78 8.46 -6.11
C PRO A 195 -19.69 9.37 -5.28
N LYS A 196 -20.53 10.16 -5.94
CA LYS A 196 -21.50 11.02 -5.27
C LYS A 196 -22.51 10.19 -4.46
N ASP A 197 -23.03 9.12 -5.02
CA ASP A 197 -24.00 8.24 -4.34
C ASP A 197 -23.33 7.55 -3.13
N VAL A 198 -22.03 7.17 -3.25
CA VAL A 198 -21.26 6.64 -2.12
C VAL A 198 -21.20 7.66 -0.98
N MET A 199 -20.87 8.91 -1.29
CA MET A 199 -20.74 9.96 -0.30
C MET A 199 -22.10 10.39 0.27
N ASP A 200 -23.15 10.48 -0.55
CA ASP A 200 -24.52 10.73 -0.08
C ASP A 200 -24.99 9.64 0.91
N TYR A 201 -24.67 8.38 0.63
CA TYR A 201 -24.95 7.27 1.55
C TYR A 201 -24.12 7.39 2.83
N MET A 202 -22.83 7.73 2.71
CA MET A 202 -21.93 7.96 3.85
C MET A 202 -22.47 9.06 4.76
N HIS A 203 -22.89 10.20 4.24
CA HIS A 203 -23.44 11.30 5.04
C HIS A 203 -24.74 10.94 5.78
N LYS A 204 -25.52 10.00 5.24
CA LYS A 204 -26.76 9.51 5.87
C LYS A 204 -26.51 8.45 6.94
N THR A 205 -25.48 7.63 6.75
CA THR A 205 -25.28 6.40 7.56
C THR A 205 -23.97 6.38 8.34
N ASN A 206 -23.08 7.34 8.11
CA ASN A 206 -21.66 7.37 8.54
C ASN A 206 -20.81 6.27 7.90
N PHE A 207 -21.31 5.57 6.87
CA PHE A 207 -20.59 4.49 6.18
C PHE A 207 -20.60 4.70 4.67
N GLY A 208 -19.44 4.72 4.05
CA GLY A 208 -19.28 4.72 2.58
C GLY A 208 -18.40 3.55 2.13
N PHE A 209 -18.65 3.04 0.94
CA PHE A 209 -17.85 1.96 0.36
C PHE A 209 -17.51 2.21 -1.10
N PHE A 210 -16.23 2.39 -1.38
CA PHE A 210 -15.72 2.45 -2.73
C PHE A 210 -15.33 1.06 -3.22
N PHE A 211 -16.13 0.51 -4.13
CA PHE A 211 -15.84 -0.78 -4.75
C PHE A 211 -14.72 -0.63 -5.77
N ALA A 212 -13.59 -1.32 -5.58
CA ALA A 212 -12.35 -1.13 -6.34
C ALA A 212 -12.51 -1.14 -7.87
N PRO A 213 -13.33 -2.02 -8.51
CA PRO A 213 -13.58 -1.98 -9.95
C PRO A 213 -14.23 -0.69 -10.44
N TYR A 214 -15.04 -0.03 -9.61
CA TYR A 214 -15.67 1.26 -9.94
C TYR A 214 -14.75 2.43 -9.59
N ALA A 215 -13.98 2.29 -8.51
CA ALA A 215 -13.07 3.32 -8.00
C ALA A 215 -11.84 3.53 -8.89
N HIS A 216 -11.36 2.47 -9.56
CA HIS A 216 -10.11 2.48 -10.34
C HIS A 216 -10.30 2.00 -11.77
N PRO A 217 -10.90 2.81 -12.67
CA PRO A 217 -11.15 2.42 -14.06
C PRO A 217 -9.87 2.02 -14.83
N ALA A 218 -8.73 2.61 -14.49
CA ALA A 218 -7.44 2.33 -15.14
C ALA A 218 -6.97 0.87 -14.90
N PHE A 219 -7.44 0.20 -13.84
CA PHE A 219 -7.04 -1.17 -13.53
C PHE A 219 -7.59 -2.20 -14.53
N LYS A 220 -8.56 -1.82 -15.37
CA LYS A 220 -9.02 -2.67 -16.49
C LYS A 220 -7.89 -3.04 -17.45
N ASN A 221 -6.89 -2.16 -17.60
CA ASN A 221 -5.74 -2.38 -18.48
C ASN A 221 -4.79 -3.44 -17.92
N ILE A 222 -4.76 -3.62 -16.60
CA ILE A 222 -3.81 -4.48 -15.89
C ILE A 222 -4.46 -5.84 -15.54
N GLY A 223 -5.78 -5.86 -15.39
CA GLY A 223 -6.53 -7.05 -14.98
C GLY A 223 -6.23 -8.31 -15.78
N PRO A 224 -6.22 -8.27 -17.14
CA PRO A 224 -5.86 -9.42 -17.97
C PRO A 224 -4.45 -9.95 -17.67
N VAL A 225 -3.45 -9.07 -17.64
CA VAL A 225 -2.06 -9.45 -17.37
C VAL A 225 -1.91 -10.11 -16.01
N ARG A 226 -2.56 -9.57 -14.96
CA ARG A 226 -2.53 -10.18 -13.62
C ARG A 226 -3.15 -11.58 -13.59
N ARG A 227 -4.27 -11.79 -14.32
CA ARG A 227 -4.89 -13.13 -14.42
C ARG A 227 -4.02 -14.13 -15.14
N GLU A 228 -3.36 -13.72 -16.23
CA GLU A 228 -2.45 -14.59 -16.98
C GLU A 228 -1.20 -14.93 -16.18
N LEU A 229 -0.64 -13.98 -15.43
CA LEU A 229 0.49 -14.22 -14.54
C LEU A 229 0.15 -15.22 -13.43
N GLY A 230 -1.07 -15.22 -12.90
CA GLY A 230 -1.53 -16.16 -11.87
C GLY A 230 -0.75 -16.10 -10.54
N ILE A 231 0.03 -15.03 -10.31
CA ILE A 231 0.89 -14.85 -9.14
C ILE A 231 0.52 -13.61 -8.35
N ARG A 232 0.95 -13.55 -7.10
CA ARG A 232 0.88 -12.32 -6.30
C ARG A 232 1.89 -11.30 -6.85
N THR A 233 1.47 -10.04 -6.93
CA THR A 233 2.28 -8.90 -7.35
C THR A 233 2.05 -7.74 -6.38
N LEU A 234 2.72 -6.59 -6.59
CA LEU A 234 2.51 -5.38 -5.80
C LEU A 234 1.02 -5.00 -5.63
N PHE A 235 0.14 -5.36 -6.58
CA PHE A 235 -1.30 -5.08 -6.51
C PHE A 235 -2.02 -5.77 -5.34
N ASN A 236 -1.44 -6.81 -4.77
CA ASN A 236 -1.97 -7.45 -3.57
C ASN A 236 -1.72 -6.62 -2.30
N ILE A 237 -0.74 -5.72 -2.35
CA ILE A 237 -0.40 -4.80 -1.25
C ILE A 237 -0.98 -3.41 -1.51
N LEU A 238 -1.12 -3.03 -2.78
CA LEU A 238 -1.49 -1.69 -3.20
C LEU A 238 -2.95 -1.34 -2.84
N GLY A 239 -3.87 -2.32 -2.91
CA GLY A 239 -5.31 -2.10 -2.72
C GLY A 239 -5.67 -1.28 -1.48
N PRO A 240 -5.16 -1.63 -0.29
CA PRO A 240 -5.39 -0.88 0.95
C PRO A 240 -4.91 0.58 0.94
N MET A 241 -3.93 0.91 0.12
CA MET A 241 -3.29 2.24 0.09
C MET A 241 -3.87 3.19 -0.96
N ILE A 242 -4.89 2.77 -1.69
CA ILE A 242 -5.41 3.55 -2.83
C ILE A 242 -6.90 3.88 -2.71
N ASN A 243 -7.40 4.05 -1.50
CA ASN A 243 -8.77 4.52 -1.29
C ASN A 243 -8.95 5.90 -1.95
N PRO A 244 -9.90 6.06 -2.90
CA PRO A 244 -10.13 7.33 -3.59
C PRO A 244 -10.63 8.44 -2.66
N ALA A 245 -11.20 8.08 -1.50
CA ALA A 245 -11.60 9.02 -0.47
C ALA A 245 -10.40 9.69 0.24
N LYS A 246 -9.20 9.09 0.18
CA LYS A 246 -8.00 9.59 0.86
C LYS A 246 -8.29 9.96 2.31
N THR A 247 -8.94 9.04 3.02
CA THR A 247 -9.35 9.26 4.41
C THR A 247 -8.19 9.76 5.27
N PRO A 248 -8.41 10.76 6.16
CA PRO A 248 -7.35 11.26 7.04
C PRO A 248 -6.78 10.21 7.98
N HIS A 249 -7.55 9.15 8.27
CA HIS A 249 -7.12 8.06 9.13
C HIS A 249 -7.14 6.72 8.37
N LEU A 250 -6.12 5.89 8.61
CA LEU A 250 -5.98 4.58 7.97
C LEU A 250 -5.52 3.52 8.98
N MET A 251 -6.30 2.47 9.13
CA MET A 251 -5.90 1.25 9.81
C MET A 251 -5.65 0.16 8.78
N MET A 252 -4.39 -0.25 8.61
CA MET A 252 -4.01 -1.21 7.58
C MET A 252 -3.33 -2.44 8.17
N GLY A 253 -3.96 -3.60 8.00
CA GLY A 253 -3.36 -4.88 8.37
C GLY A 253 -2.52 -5.49 7.27
N VAL A 254 -1.47 -6.21 7.67
CA VAL A 254 -0.59 -6.98 6.77
C VAL A 254 -0.50 -8.44 7.19
N ALA A 255 -0.58 -9.34 6.20
CA ALA A 255 -0.60 -10.79 6.45
C ALA A 255 0.77 -11.36 6.91
N ARG A 256 1.86 -10.62 6.74
CA ARG A 256 3.22 -11.08 7.06
C ARG A 256 4.00 -10.00 7.79
N PRO A 257 4.74 -10.35 8.86
CA PRO A 257 5.41 -9.37 9.72
C PRO A 257 6.49 -8.56 8.99
N GLU A 258 7.15 -9.13 7.99
CA GLU A 258 8.15 -8.42 7.17
C GLU A 258 7.55 -7.29 6.33
N MET A 259 6.24 -7.28 6.13
CA MET A 259 5.54 -6.21 5.40
C MET A 259 5.27 -4.98 6.27
N LEU A 260 5.37 -5.06 7.61
CA LEU A 260 5.10 -3.93 8.48
C LEU A 260 5.92 -2.70 8.12
N SER A 261 7.25 -2.83 8.10
CA SER A 261 8.15 -1.71 7.77
C SER A 261 8.00 -1.27 6.31
N LEU A 262 7.91 -2.22 5.37
CA LEU A 262 7.75 -1.90 3.95
C LEU A 262 6.51 -1.01 3.71
N VAL A 263 5.38 -1.38 4.30
CA VAL A 263 4.13 -0.62 4.15
C VAL A 263 4.18 0.70 4.89
N ALA A 264 4.70 0.72 6.14
CA ALA A 264 4.84 1.95 6.91
C ALA A 264 5.73 2.99 6.19
N ASP A 265 6.89 2.57 5.68
CA ASP A 265 7.80 3.42 4.91
C ASP A 265 7.19 3.88 3.58
N THR A 266 6.36 3.05 2.96
CA THR A 266 5.60 3.42 1.75
C THR A 266 4.59 4.51 2.05
N LEU A 267 3.83 4.36 3.12
CA LEU A 267 2.82 5.32 3.54
C LEU A 267 3.43 6.69 3.86
N ILE A 268 4.59 6.75 4.49
CA ILE A 268 5.32 8.02 4.72
C ILE A 268 5.71 8.69 3.40
N LYS A 269 6.10 7.91 2.38
CA LYS A 269 6.51 8.45 1.08
C LYS A 269 5.33 8.86 0.18
N ALA A 270 4.12 8.42 0.49
CA ALA A 270 2.88 8.77 -0.20
C ALA A 270 1.81 9.28 0.78
N PRO A 271 2.09 10.34 1.55
CA PRO A 271 1.20 10.79 2.61
C PRO A 271 -0.08 11.40 2.03
N TYR A 272 -1.22 10.89 2.45
CA TYR A 272 -2.54 11.50 2.26
C TYR A 272 -3.39 11.44 3.54
N PHE A 273 -2.82 10.90 4.60
CA PHE A 273 -3.46 10.77 5.92
C PHE A 273 -2.68 11.59 6.96
N THR A 274 -3.33 11.91 8.05
CA THR A 274 -2.73 12.55 9.23
C THR A 274 -2.25 11.53 10.23
N ARG A 275 -3.03 10.46 10.44
CA ARG A 275 -2.70 9.39 11.37
C ARG A 275 -3.07 8.03 10.80
N ALA A 276 -2.16 7.08 10.87
CA ALA A 276 -2.38 5.73 10.39
C ALA A 276 -1.69 4.69 11.26
N CYS A 277 -2.07 3.44 11.13
CA CYS A 277 -1.25 2.34 11.64
C CYS A 277 -1.14 1.21 10.63
N VAL A 278 0.01 0.53 10.66
CA VAL A 278 0.22 -0.74 9.99
C VAL A 278 0.34 -1.80 11.07
N LEU A 279 -0.43 -2.87 10.96
CA LEU A 279 -0.50 -3.89 12.01
C LEU A 279 -0.34 -5.31 11.46
N HIS A 280 0.15 -6.21 12.32
CA HIS A 280 0.21 -7.65 12.08
C HIS A 280 -0.20 -8.38 13.35
N GLY A 281 -1.33 -9.10 13.29
CA GLY A 281 -1.92 -9.79 14.42
C GLY A 281 -1.33 -11.17 14.67
N ALA A 282 -1.50 -11.64 15.91
CA ALA A 282 -1.12 -12.98 16.30
C ALA A 282 -1.84 -14.03 15.44
N GLY A 283 -1.19 -15.17 15.22
CA GLY A 283 -1.69 -16.23 14.34
C GLY A 283 -1.49 -15.95 12.85
N GLY A 284 -0.83 -14.84 12.47
CA GLY A 284 -0.56 -14.47 11.08
C GLY A 284 -1.74 -13.80 10.39
N TYR A 285 -2.57 -13.09 11.14
CA TYR A 285 -3.71 -12.32 10.64
C TYR A 285 -3.29 -10.88 10.30
N ASP A 286 -3.97 -10.29 9.33
CA ASP A 286 -3.92 -8.86 9.04
C ASP A 286 -4.95 -8.04 9.85
N GLU A 287 -5.28 -8.51 11.05
CA GLU A 287 -6.22 -7.92 12.00
C GLU A 287 -5.75 -8.21 13.45
N VAL A 288 -6.15 -7.41 14.42
CA VAL A 288 -5.94 -7.71 15.83
C VAL A 288 -6.81 -8.91 16.22
N THR A 289 -6.20 -9.98 16.74
CA THR A 289 -6.91 -11.23 17.10
C THR A 289 -6.83 -11.52 18.59
N PRO A 290 -7.78 -12.27 19.18
CA PRO A 290 -7.67 -12.78 20.53
C PRO A 290 -6.51 -13.76 20.76
N MET A 291 -5.83 -14.21 19.71
CA MET A 291 -4.79 -15.24 19.79
C MET A 291 -3.50 -14.78 20.48
N GLY A 292 -3.30 -13.46 20.64
CA GLY A 292 -2.13 -12.89 21.30
C GLY A 292 -1.78 -11.48 20.85
N PRO A 293 -0.61 -10.98 21.25
CA PRO A 293 -0.19 -9.60 20.96
C PRO A 293 -0.12 -9.29 19.49
N CYS A 294 -0.60 -8.10 19.11
CA CYS A 294 -0.55 -7.53 17.77
C CYS A 294 0.57 -6.50 17.68
N LYS A 295 1.46 -6.66 16.70
CA LYS A 295 2.52 -5.69 16.42
C LYS A 295 1.97 -4.57 15.56
N ILE A 296 2.28 -3.31 15.92
CA ILE A 296 1.74 -2.12 15.29
C ILE A 296 2.87 -1.13 15.04
N ILE A 297 2.92 -0.54 13.86
CA ILE A 297 3.67 0.69 13.59
C ILE A 297 2.64 1.80 13.45
N LEU A 298 2.63 2.72 14.40
CA LEU A 298 1.81 3.93 14.38
C LEU A 298 2.54 5.01 13.57
N LEU A 299 1.82 5.62 12.64
CA LEU A 299 2.24 6.76 11.85
C LEU A 299 1.42 7.97 12.31
N ASP A 300 2.07 8.95 12.87
CA ASP A 300 1.42 10.16 13.39
C ASP A 300 2.19 11.39 12.93
N HIS A 301 1.57 12.19 12.06
CA HIS A 301 2.18 13.40 11.46
C HIS A 301 3.61 13.14 10.92
N GLY A 302 3.80 12.02 10.23
CA GLY A 302 5.08 11.63 9.62
C GLY A 302 6.09 10.97 10.60
N THR A 303 5.74 10.83 11.87
CA THR A 303 6.56 10.11 12.87
C THR A 303 6.13 8.65 12.93
N GLN A 304 7.09 7.73 13.00
CA GLN A 304 6.84 6.31 13.21
C GLN A 304 7.12 5.92 14.67
N THR A 305 6.18 5.19 15.27
CA THR A 305 6.34 4.62 16.61
C THR A 305 5.89 3.17 16.62
N SER A 306 6.75 2.27 17.09
CA SER A 306 6.37 0.88 17.30
C SER A 306 5.60 0.72 18.60
N MET A 307 4.48 0.01 18.56
CA MET A 307 3.66 -0.31 19.73
C MET A 307 3.09 -1.72 19.61
N GLU A 308 2.51 -2.20 20.70
CA GLU A 308 1.89 -3.50 20.76
C GLU A 308 0.52 -3.39 21.44
N LEU A 309 -0.48 -4.09 20.91
CA LEU A 309 -1.76 -4.27 21.54
C LEU A 309 -1.86 -5.72 21.99
N ASP A 310 -1.89 -5.92 23.32
CA ASP A 310 -2.07 -7.23 23.93
C ASP A 310 -3.53 -7.43 24.38
N PRO A 311 -4.30 -8.31 23.71
CA PRO A 311 -5.70 -8.56 24.05
C PRO A 311 -5.93 -9.02 25.50
N ALA A 312 -4.96 -9.70 26.11
CA ALA A 312 -5.06 -10.19 27.48
C ALA A 312 -5.23 -9.04 28.50
N LYS A 313 -4.68 -7.86 28.23
CA LYS A 313 -4.86 -6.66 29.07
C LYS A 313 -6.29 -6.17 29.16
N TYR A 314 -7.13 -6.56 28.20
CA TYR A 314 -8.55 -6.17 28.12
C TYR A 314 -9.49 -7.30 28.55
N GLY A 315 -8.95 -8.36 29.19
CA GLY A 315 -9.72 -9.50 29.64
C GLY A 315 -10.25 -10.39 28.52
N VAL A 316 -9.62 -10.31 27.34
CA VAL A 316 -9.94 -11.15 26.18
C VAL A 316 -9.27 -12.51 26.38
N GLU A 317 -10.08 -13.58 26.30
CA GLU A 317 -9.58 -14.93 26.33
C GLU A 317 -8.96 -15.33 25.01
N THR A 318 -7.84 -16.05 25.05
CA THR A 318 -7.21 -16.58 23.86
C THR A 318 -8.12 -17.57 23.12
N CYS A 319 -7.99 -17.64 21.81
CA CYS A 319 -8.77 -18.54 20.96
C CYS A 319 -7.87 -19.32 19.97
N SER A 320 -8.44 -20.33 19.34
CA SER A 320 -7.85 -21.05 18.22
C SER A 320 -8.20 -20.40 16.88
N VAL A 321 -7.55 -20.84 15.81
CA VAL A 321 -7.88 -20.42 14.43
C VAL A 321 -9.32 -20.82 14.07
N GLU A 322 -9.76 -21.99 14.52
CA GLU A 322 -11.09 -22.52 14.22
C GLU A 322 -12.21 -21.70 14.84
N ASP A 323 -11.97 -21.09 16.02
CA ASP A 323 -12.95 -20.20 16.68
C ASP A 323 -13.24 -18.92 15.84
N LEU A 324 -12.38 -18.58 14.90
CA LEU A 324 -12.50 -17.41 14.01
C LEU A 324 -12.84 -17.78 12.57
N ALA A 325 -12.88 -19.09 12.23
CA ALA A 325 -13.07 -19.56 10.88
C ALA A 325 -14.52 -19.49 10.41
N VAL A 326 -14.69 -19.24 9.11
CA VAL A 326 -15.95 -19.41 8.36
C VAL A 326 -15.65 -20.12 7.05
N HIS A 327 -16.52 -21.04 6.63
CA HIS A 327 -16.22 -21.95 5.52
C HIS A 327 -17.01 -21.64 4.25
N THR A 328 -18.12 -20.90 4.37
CA THR A 328 -18.95 -20.50 3.23
C THR A 328 -19.28 -19.00 3.24
N LYS A 329 -19.68 -18.47 2.09
CA LYS A 329 -20.13 -17.06 2.00
C LYS A 329 -21.40 -16.82 2.80
N GLU A 330 -22.31 -17.79 2.81
CA GLU A 330 -23.56 -17.76 3.55
C GLU A 330 -23.31 -17.70 5.04
N GLU A 331 -22.39 -18.53 5.54
CA GLU A 331 -21.94 -18.53 6.93
C GLU A 331 -21.31 -17.19 7.29
N ALA A 332 -20.38 -16.67 6.47
CA ALA A 332 -19.76 -15.36 6.69
C ALA A 332 -20.80 -14.24 6.78
N GLY A 333 -21.81 -14.25 5.93
CA GLY A 333 -22.91 -13.30 5.96
C GLY A 333 -23.80 -13.44 7.21
N ALA A 334 -24.06 -14.67 7.65
CA ALA A 334 -24.84 -14.94 8.87
C ALA A 334 -24.08 -14.48 10.12
N VAL A 335 -22.81 -14.82 10.23
CA VAL A 335 -21.89 -14.38 11.30
C VAL A 335 -21.85 -12.85 11.37
N CYS A 336 -21.66 -12.18 10.23
CA CYS A 336 -21.63 -10.71 10.17
C CYS A 336 -22.94 -10.09 10.73
N ARG A 337 -24.11 -10.62 10.36
CA ARG A 337 -25.41 -10.17 10.89
C ARG A 337 -25.52 -10.33 12.42
N GLU A 338 -25.04 -11.44 12.96
CA GLU A 338 -25.07 -11.70 14.40
C GLU A 338 -24.15 -10.74 15.16
N LEU A 339 -22.90 -10.58 14.69
CA LEU A 339 -21.89 -9.71 15.32
C LEU A 339 -22.34 -8.24 15.34
N LEU A 340 -22.93 -7.75 14.25
CA LEU A 340 -23.46 -6.39 14.18
C LEU A 340 -24.62 -6.12 15.15
N GLN A 341 -25.26 -7.18 15.64
CA GLN A 341 -26.31 -7.10 16.67
C GLN A 341 -25.78 -7.34 18.07
N GLY A 342 -24.46 -7.50 18.25
CA GLY A 342 -23.82 -7.80 19.55
C GLY A 342 -24.04 -9.24 20.00
N ARG A 343 -24.26 -10.17 19.07
CA ARG A 343 -24.52 -11.59 19.34
C ARG A 343 -23.55 -12.49 18.57
N GLY A 344 -23.55 -13.78 18.87
CA GLY A 344 -22.73 -14.76 18.18
C GLY A 344 -21.50 -15.19 18.96
N ASN A 345 -20.46 -15.62 18.26
CA ASN A 345 -19.24 -16.15 18.88
C ASN A 345 -18.50 -15.05 19.66
N LYS A 346 -18.19 -15.35 20.93
CA LYS A 346 -17.51 -14.41 21.84
C LYS A 346 -16.16 -13.96 21.32
N HIS A 347 -15.35 -14.87 20.79
CA HIS A 347 -14.01 -14.54 20.28
C HIS A 347 -14.08 -13.65 19.02
N MET A 348 -15.08 -13.85 18.17
CA MET A 348 -15.33 -12.99 17.02
C MET A 348 -15.82 -11.60 17.46
N LEU A 349 -16.71 -11.51 18.47
CA LEU A 349 -17.12 -10.22 19.06
C LEU A 349 -15.94 -9.48 19.65
N ASP A 350 -15.09 -10.17 20.41
CA ASP A 350 -13.89 -9.60 21.02
C ASP A 350 -12.90 -9.12 19.92
N MET A 351 -12.71 -9.91 18.87
CA MET A 351 -11.88 -9.51 17.71
C MET A 351 -12.40 -8.24 17.05
N VAL A 352 -13.70 -8.13 16.79
CA VAL A 352 -14.30 -6.93 16.21
C VAL A 352 -14.13 -5.73 17.14
N GLY A 353 -14.32 -5.92 18.46
CA GLY A 353 -14.16 -4.87 19.47
C GLY A 353 -12.74 -4.32 19.57
N LEU A 354 -11.73 -5.22 19.53
CA LEU A 354 -10.32 -4.84 19.54
C LEU A 354 -9.95 -3.99 18.31
N ASN A 355 -10.39 -4.43 17.12
CA ASN A 355 -10.13 -3.69 15.87
C ASN A 355 -10.90 -2.38 15.82
N ALA A 356 -12.14 -2.33 16.30
CA ALA A 356 -12.90 -1.08 16.43
C ALA A 356 -12.21 -0.12 17.41
N GLY A 357 -11.72 -0.61 18.54
CA GLY A 357 -11.01 0.20 19.53
C GLY A 357 -9.70 0.80 18.98
N LEU A 358 -8.90 0.01 18.27
CA LEU A 358 -7.69 0.52 17.61
C LEU A 358 -8.03 1.58 16.54
N ALA A 359 -9.11 1.40 15.80
CA ALA A 359 -9.58 2.40 14.85
C ALA A 359 -10.04 3.70 15.53
N ILE A 360 -10.74 3.61 16.67
CA ILE A 360 -11.11 4.79 17.49
C ILE A 360 -9.86 5.53 17.95
N PHE A 361 -8.82 4.82 18.40
CA PHE A 361 -7.55 5.42 18.83
C PHE A 361 -6.87 6.22 17.71
N LEU A 362 -7.02 5.82 16.45
CA LEU A 362 -6.50 6.60 15.32
C LEU A 362 -7.28 7.89 15.10
N VAL A 363 -8.59 7.89 15.31
CA VAL A 363 -9.48 9.06 15.11
C VAL A 363 -9.43 10.03 16.29
N LYS A 364 -9.15 9.53 17.51
CA LYS A 364 -9.10 10.32 18.75
C LYS A 364 -7.66 10.45 19.28
N PRO A 365 -6.82 11.34 18.77
CA PRO A 365 -5.41 11.42 19.16
C PRO A 365 -5.18 11.76 20.63
N GLU A 366 -6.16 12.41 21.29
CA GLU A 366 -6.14 12.79 22.70
C GLU A 366 -6.55 11.68 23.68
N ALA A 367 -7.16 10.60 23.17
CA ALA A 367 -7.62 9.48 24.00
C ALA A 367 -6.51 8.42 24.18
N THR A 368 -6.56 7.68 25.30
CA THR A 368 -5.67 6.56 25.50
C THR A 368 -6.12 5.35 24.68
N LEU A 369 -5.18 4.46 24.34
CA LEU A 369 -5.53 3.19 23.67
C LEU A 369 -6.49 2.36 24.50
N ASP A 370 -6.31 2.35 25.83
CA ASP A 370 -7.14 1.56 26.74
C ASP A 370 -8.60 2.05 26.75
N ASP A 371 -8.82 3.36 26.80
CA ASP A 371 -10.17 3.94 26.71
C ASP A 371 -10.83 3.63 25.37
N CYS A 372 -10.06 3.74 24.28
CA CYS A 372 -10.56 3.47 22.92
C CYS A 372 -10.92 1.99 22.73
N VAL A 373 -10.11 1.07 23.25
CA VAL A 373 -10.41 -0.37 23.20
C VAL A 373 -11.65 -0.69 24.04
N ALA A 374 -11.78 -0.10 25.24
CA ALA A 374 -12.99 -0.26 26.06
C ALA A 374 -14.24 0.25 25.31
N GLU A 375 -14.16 1.40 24.64
CA GLU A 375 -15.25 1.95 23.83
C GLU A 375 -15.61 1.01 22.65
N GLY A 376 -14.62 0.51 21.91
CA GLY A 376 -14.83 -0.41 20.79
C GLY A 376 -15.49 -1.71 21.24
N MET A 377 -15.02 -2.31 22.33
CA MET A 377 -15.60 -3.51 22.93
C MET A 377 -17.06 -3.29 23.39
N ALA A 378 -17.33 -2.14 24.01
CA ALA A 378 -18.68 -1.77 24.42
C ALA A 378 -19.62 -1.57 23.23
N ALA A 379 -19.14 -0.90 22.16
CA ALA A 379 -19.92 -0.63 20.94
C ALA A 379 -20.36 -1.94 20.24
N VAL A 380 -19.46 -2.92 20.14
CA VAL A 380 -19.79 -4.24 19.57
C VAL A 380 -20.81 -4.97 20.42
N ARG A 381 -20.60 -5.06 21.73
CA ARG A 381 -21.52 -5.75 22.67
C ARG A 381 -22.91 -5.10 22.72
N ALA A 382 -22.98 -3.78 22.56
CA ALA A 382 -24.25 -3.05 22.44
C ALA A 382 -24.97 -3.27 21.10
N GLY A 383 -24.28 -3.87 20.11
CA GLY A 383 -24.80 -4.11 18.78
C GLY A 383 -25.04 -2.81 18.00
N ASN A 384 -24.12 -1.85 18.09
CA ASN A 384 -24.26 -0.55 17.43
C ASN A 384 -24.30 -0.65 15.90
N GLY A 385 -23.81 -1.76 15.31
CA GLY A 385 -23.91 -2.06 13.89
C GLY A 385 -25.28 -2.50 13.40
N ARG A 386 -26.27 -2.73 14.30
CA ARG A 386 -27.59 -3.30 13.97
C ARG A 386 -28.36 -2.56 12.90
N LYS A 387 -28.16 -1.25 12.75
CA LYS A 387 -28.83 -0.44 11.71
C LYS A 387 -28.48 -0.87 10.28
N PHE A 388 -27.38 -1.59 10.11
CA PHE A 388 -26.95 -2.12 8.81
C PHE A 388 -27.39 -3.56 8.54
N VAL A 389 -28.12 -4.16 9.47
CA VAL A 389 -28.74 -5.47 9.28
C VAL A 389 -30.13 -5.24 8.68
N ASN A 390 -30.37 -5.70 7.47
CA ASN A 390 -31.58 -5.46 6.66
C ASN A 390 -31.71 -4.01 6.14
N ALA A 391 -30.56 -3.39 5.78
CA ALA A 391 -30.52 -2.07 5.16
C ALA A 391 -31.07 -2.10 3.72
#